data_d557e067b4bd54a257bd728a663a33d6
#
_entry.id   d557e067b4bd54a257bd728a663a33d6
#
_cell.length_a   1.000
_cell.length_b   1.000
_cell.length_c   1.000
_cell.angle_alpha   90.00
_cell.angle_beta   90.00
_cell.angle_gamma   90.00
#
_symmetry.space_group_name_H-M   'P 1'
#
loop_
_entity.id
_entity.type
_entity.pdbx_description
1 polymer ?
#
loop_
_entity_poly.entity_id
_entity_poly.type
_entity_poly.pdbx_seq_one_letter_code
_entity_poly.pdbx_strand_id
1 'polypeptide(L)'
;AQAATVGNYGTFAINAAGAWTYTASSAHNEFVDGQHYTENFDVVSADGTHTSVAIDILGTNDAAVLSSASVNLTETDAAADISTSGQLTISDVDSDPHFVAQAGTAGNYGSFSIDADGNWTYTASSAHNEFVAGQHYTENFDVVSADG
;
A
#
# COMPACT_ATOMS: atom_id res chain seq x y z
N ALA A 1 42.10 0.32 4.86
CA ALA A 1 41.01 1.26 5.10
C ALA A 1 40.35 1.62 3.76
N GLN A 2 39.05 1.68 3.72
CA GLN A 2 38.24 2.12 2.58
C GLN A 2 37.26 3.18 3.08
N ALA A 3 37.27 4.33 2.44
CA ALA A 3 36.34 5.42 2.76
C ALA A 3 35.23 5.44 1.71
N ALA A 4 33.98 5.23 2.12
CA ALA A 4 32.79 5.41 1.32
C ALA A 4 32.78 4.60 -0.01
N THR A 5 32.84 3.27 0.07
CA THR A 5 32.58 2.40 -1.08
C THR A 5 31.07 2.34 -1.32
N VAL A 6 30.62 2.85 -2.48
CA VAL A 6 29.21 2.88 -2.85
C VAL A 6 28.78 1.50 -3.35
N GLY A 7 27.73 0.94 -2.75
CA GLY A 7 27.02 -0.24 -3.19
C GLY A 7 25.73 0.10 -3.95
N ASN A 8 24.87 -0.89 -4.16
CA ASN A 8 23.58 -0.72 -4.80
C ASN A 8 22.56 -0.07 -3.86
N TYR A 9 22.61 -0.45 -2.58
CA TYR A 9 21.60 -0.08 -1.59
C TYR A 9 22.14 0.82 -0.49
N GLY A 10 23.48 1.00 -0.41
CA GLY A 10 24.09 1.83 0.61
C GLY A 10 25.57 2.09 0.38
N THR A 11 26.21 2.60 1.42
CA THR A 11 27.62 2.95 1.41
C THR A 11 28.34 2.27 2.56
N PHE A 12 29.42 1.59 2.23
CA PHE A 12 30.29 0.90 3.16
C PHE A 12 31.57 1.67 3.43
N ALA A 13 32.04 1.69 4.66
CA ALA A 13 33.36 2.21 5.03
C ALA A 13 34.02 1.30 6.08
N ILE A 14 35.35 1.17 5.99
CA ILE A 14 36.15 0.44 6.97
C ILE A 14 37.44 1.18 7.28
N ASN A 15 37.79 1.30 8.55
CA ASN A 15 39.04 1.91 9.00
C ASN A 15 40.21 0.93 9.06
N ALA A 16 41.41 1.42 9.38
CA ALA A 16 42.61 0.58 9.46
C ALA A 16 42.56 -0.43 10.64
N ALA A 17 41.75 -0.18 11.66
CA ALA A 17 41.57 -1.09 12.79
C ALA A 17 40.54 -2.19 12.54
N GLY A 18 39.87 -2.19 11.34
CA GLY A 18 38.84 -3.16 10.98
C GLY A 18 37.42 -2.78 11.43
N ALA A 19 37.24 -1.64 12.07
CA ALA A 19 35.88 -1.16 12.40
C ALA A 19 35.22 -0.63 11.10
N TRP A 20 34.00 -1.11 10.83
CA TRP A 20 33.26 -0.78 9.62
C TRP A 20 31.88 -0.24 9.94
N THR A 21 31.34 0.46 8.97
CA THR A 21 29.96 0.98 8.97
C THR A 21 29.32 0.74 7.61
N TYR A 22 28.04 0.49 7.61
CA TYR A 22 27.19 0.51 6.43
C TYR A 22 26.05 1.51 6.66
N THR A 23 25.77 2.33 5.67
CA THR A 23 24.68 3.31 5.71
C THR A 23 23.83 3.12 4.47
N ALA A 24 22.57 2.73 4.66
CA ALA A 24 21.61 2.61 3.57
C ALA A 24 21.41 3.95 2.86
N SER A 25 21.22 3.93 1.55
CA SER A 25 21.03 5.13 0.73
C SER A 25 19.66 5.78 0.91
N SER A 26 18.66 4.97 1.30
CA SER A 26 17.28 5.39 1.57
C SER A 26 16.61 4.41 2.55
N ALA A 27 15.32 4.57 2.82
CA ALA A 27 14.50 3.61 3.54
C ALA A 27 14.24 2.33 2.73
N HIS A 28 14.39 2.42 1.40
CA HIS A 28 14.13 1.32 0.45
C HIS A 28 12.71 0.73 0.54
N ASN A 29 11.71 1.61 0.60
CA ASN A 29 10.30 1.20 0.64
C ASN A 29 9.86 0.42 -0.62
N GLU A 30 10.66 0.42 -1.69
CA GLU A 30 10.47 -0.39 -2.88
C GLU A 30 10.86 -1.88 -2.71
N PHE A 31 11.39 -2.25 -1.55
CA PHE A 31 11.82 -3.62 -1.29
C PHE A 31 10.63 -4.51 -0.92
N VAL A 32 10.38 -5.50 -1.76
CA VAL A 32 9.24 -6.42 -1.65
C VAL A 32 9.34 -7.26 -0.38
N ASP A 33 8.21 -7.44 0.31
CA ASP A 33 8.12 -8.22 1.54
C ASP A 33 8.71 -9.63 1.38
N GLY A 34 9.52 -10.03 2.37
CA GLY A 34 10.17 -11.32 2.41
C GLY A 34 11.29 -11.53 1.40
N GLN A 35 11.60 -10.56 0.53
CA GLN A 35 12.74 -10.63 -0.39
C GLN A 35 14.03 -10.17 0.30
N HIS A 36 15.13 -10.84 -0.05
CA HIS A 36 16.47 -10.51 0.41
C HIS A 36 17.25 -9.73 -0.63
N TYR A 37 17.78 -8.59 -0.25
CA TYR A 37 18.59 -7.69 -1.07
C TYR A 37 20.02 -7.69 -0.52
N THR A 38 20.95 -8.33 -1.21
CA THR A 38 22.31 -8.58 -0.71
C THR A 38 23.34 -7.74 -1.42
N GLU A 39 24.32 -7.24 -0.65
CA GLU A 39 25.52 -6.59 -1.15
C GLU A 39 26.76 -7.22 -0.53
N ASN A 40 27.86 -7.25 -1.30
CA ASN A 40 29.15 -7.74 -0.82
C ASN A 40 30.21 -6.67 -1.07
N PHE A 41 30.95 -6.33 -0.02
CA PHE A 41 32.05 -5.40 -0.08
C PHE A 41 33.38 -6.14 0.11
N ASP A 42 34.23 -6.11 -0.91
CA ASP A 42 35.57 -6.68 -0.83
C ASP A 42 36.46 -5.81 0.07
N VAL A 43 37.13 -6.45 0.99
CA VAL A 43 38.04 -5.80 1.95
C VAL A 43 39.44 -6.38 1.82
N VAL A 44 40.44 -5.53 1.63
CA VAL A 44 41.82 -5.91 1.42
C VAL A 44 42.69 -5.46 2.58
N SER A 45 43.46 -6.37 3.15
CA SER A 45 44.47 -6.07 4.16
C SER A 45 45.69 -5.38 3.56
N ALA A 46 46.60 -4.89 4.41
CA ALA A 46 47.81 -4.19 3.95
C ALA A 46 48.80 -5.12 3.22
N ASP A 47 48.75 -6.43 3.47
CA ASP A 47 49.56 -7.43 2.78
C ASP A 47 48.91 -8.00 1.50
N GLY A 48 47.73 -7.48 1.12
CA GLY A 48 46.98 -7.87 -0.07
C GLY A 48 46.06 -9.07 0.11
N THR A 49 45.83 -9.55 1.35
CA THR A 49 44.84 -10.60 1.62
C THR A 49 43.43 -10.06 1.53
N HIS A 50 42.55 -10.78 0.81
CA HIS A 50 41.14 -10.40 0.58
C HIS A 50 40.17 -11.11 1.55
N THR A 51 39.16 -10.40 1.97
CA THR A 51 37.95 -10.89 2.63
C THR A 51 36.76 -10.07 2.17
N SER A 52 35.55 -10.38 2.64
CA SER A 52 34.35 -9.60 2.29
C SER A 52 33.44 -9.38 3.50
N VAL A 53 32.69 -8.28 3.44
CA VAL A 53 31.56 -8.02 4.34
C VAL A 53 30.29 -8.13 3.48
N ALA A 54 29.41 -9.06 3.87
CA ALA A 54 28.10 -9.23 3.26
C ALA A 54 27.07 -8.44 4.08
N ILE A 55 26.25 -7.66 3.39
CA ILE A 55 25.08 -6.99 3.95
C ILE A 55 23.86 -7.66 3.34
N ASP A 56 22.91 -8.05 4.15
CA ASP A 56 21.63 -8.63 3.74
C ASP A 56 20.51 -7.77 4.33
N ILE A 57 19.65 -7.25 3.47
CA ILE A 57 18.51 -6.42 3.82
C ILE A 57 17.24 -7.19 3.48
N LEU A 58 16.40 -7.45 4.48
CA LEU A 58 15.10 -8.07 4.27
C LEU A 58 14.08 -6.97 3.96
N GLY A 59 13.37 -7.09 2.84
CA GLY A 59 12.21 -6.26 2.52
C GLY A 59 11.05 -6.56 3.46
N THR A 60 10.29 -5.54 3.77
CA THR A 60 9.05 -5.61 4.56
C THR A 60 7.95 -4.87 3.83
N ASN A 61 6.68 -5.31 4.00
CA ASN A 61 5.54 -4.67 3.36
C ASN A 61 5.39 -3.21 3.81
N ASP A 62 5.23 -2.32 2.85
CA ASP A 62 4.75 -0.95 3.05
C ASP A 62 3.26 -0.90 2.68
N ALA A 63 2.46 -0.23 3.50
CA ALA A 63 1.01 -0.23 3.31
C ALA A 63 0.59 0.58 2.07
N ALA A 64 -0.36 0.06 1.31
CA ALA A 64 -0.97 0.75 0.18
C ALA A 64 -1.62 2.09 0.58
N VAL A 65 -1.61 3.05 -0.33
CA VAL A 65 -2.29 4.34 -0.18
C VAL A 65 -3.61 4.28 -0.94
N LEU A 66 -4.73 4.40 -0.21
CA LEU A 66 -6.08 4.32 -0.74
C LEU A 66 -6.75 5.69 -0.76
N SER A 67 -7.53 5.98 -1.82
CA SER A 67 -8.47 7.10 -1.80
C SER A 67 -9.76 6.71 -1.07
N SER A 68 -10.55 7.70 -0.67
CA SER A 68 -11.90 7.52 -0.14
C SER A 68 -12.92 8.26 -1.01
N ALA A 69 -14.19 7.89 -0.90
CA ALA A 69 -15.30 8.58 -1.56
C ALA A 69 -16.40 8.92 -0.56
N SER A 70 -17.07 10.04 -0.80
CA SER A 70 -18.28 10.43 -0.09
C SER A 70 -19.29 10.97 -1.10
N VAL A 71 -20.51 10.43 -1.10
CA VAL A 71 -21.56 10.81 -2.05
C VAL A 71 -22.81 11.23 -1.26
N ASN A 72 -23.41 12.33 -1.67
CA ASN A 72 -24.70 12.79 -1.14
C ASN A 72 -25.78 12.56 -2.22
N LEU A 73 -26.79 11.80 -1.88
CA LEU A 73 -27.93 11.49 -2.74
C LEU A 73 -29.21 12.05 -2.11
N THR A 74 -30.18 12.38 -2.95
CA THR A 74 -31.50 12.84 -2.50
C THR A 74 -32.53 11.80 -2.89
N GLU A 75 -33.27 11.33 -1.90
CA GLU A 75 -34.36 10.37 -2.10
C GLU A 75 -35.45 10.96 -3.00
N THR A 76 -35.99 10.14 -3.88
CA THR A 76 -37.15 10.37 -4.72
C THR A 76 -38.00 9.10 -4.77
N ASP A 77 -39.02 9.05 -5.62
CA ASP A 77 -39.88 7.87 -5.78
C ASP A 77 -39.19 6.66 -6.48
N ALA A 78 -37.91 6.77 -6.82
CA ALA A 78 -37.17 5.75 -7.55
C ALA A 78 -35.84 5.37 -6.88
N ALA A 79 -35.61 4.06 -6.65
CA ALA A 79 -34.36 3.53 -6.08
C ALA A 79 -33.12 3.91 -6.90
N ALA A 80 -33.28 4.11 -8.23
CA ALA A 80 -32.18 4.52 -9.11
C ALA A 80 -31.57 5.89 -8.72
N ASP A 81 -32.38 6.81 -8.18
CA ASP A 81 -31.94 8.15 -7.84
C ASP A 81 -31.08 8.22 -6.58
N ILE A 82 -31.15 7.17 -5.75
CA ILE A 82 -30.30 6.96 -4.57
C ILE A 82 -29.36 5.77 -4.72
N SER A 83 -29.14 5.32 -5.95
CA SER A 83 -28.08 4.39 -6.34
C SER A 83 -26.96 5.14 -7.07
N THR A 84 -25.72 4.70 -6.90
CA THR A 84 -24.56 5.41 -7.45
C THR A 84 -23.39 4.49 -7.70
N SER A 85 -22.39 4.99 -8.41
CA SER A 85 -21.14 4.29 -8.66
C SER A 85 -19.98 5.26 -8.77
N GLY A 86 -18.77 4.74 -8.69
CA GLY A 86 -17.56 5.55 -8.85
C GLY A 86 -16.32 4.67 -8.91
N GLN A 87 -15.18 5.29 -8.73
CA GLN A 87 -13.89 4.60 -8.67
C GLN A 87 -13.06 5.15 -7.53
N LEU A 88 -12.48 4.26 -6.74
CA LEU A 88 -11.39 4.55 -5.81
C LEU A 88 -10.05 4.29 -6.49
N THR A 89 -9.02 4.98 -6.02
CA THR A 89 -7.65 4.76 -6.47
C THR A 89 -6.83 4.13 -5.38
N ILE A 90 -5.86 3.33 -5.79
CA ILE A 90 -4.90 2.66 -4.92
C ILE A 90 -3.50 2.82 -5.53
N SER A 91 -2.49 2.96 -4.70
CA SER A 91 -1.08 2.88 -5.07
C SER A 91 -0.29 2.17 -3.99
N ASP A 92 0.70 1.43 -4.40
CA ASP A 92 1.60 0.71 -3.53
C ASP A 92 3.02 0.81 -4.09
N VAL A 93 4.04 0.80 -3.23
CA VAL A 93 5.43 1.01 -3.63
C VAL A 93 6.19 -0.30 -3.80
N ASP A 94 5.76 -1.37 -3.14
CA ASP A 94 6.44 -2.67 -3.10
C ASP A 94 5.56 -3.87 -3.45
N SER A 95 4.24 -3.65 -3.66
CA SER A 95 3.30 -4.70 -4.05
C SER A 95 2.37 -4.29 -5.21
N ASP A 96 1.64 -5.26 -5.78
CA ASP A 96 0.67 -5.02 -6.85
C ASP A 96 -0.60 -4.36 -6.28
N PRO A 97 -0.87 -3.08 -6.62
CA PRO A 97 -1.91 -2.30 -5.96
C PRO A 97 -3.31 -2.70 -6.44
N HIS A 98 -4.05 -3.45 -5.64
CA HIS A 98 -5.45 -3.78 -5.90
C HIS A 98 -6.28 -3.89 -4.63
N PHE A 99 -7.59 -3.67 -4.77
CA PHE A 99 -8.55 -3.81 -3.69
C PHE A 99 -8.97 -5.26 -3.48
N VAL A 100 -9.32 -5.61 -2.24
CA VAL A 100 -10.07 -6.83 -1.97
C VAL A 100 -11.50 -6.64 -2.50
N ALA A 101 -11.85 -7.39 -3.54
CA ALA A 101 -13.17 -7.29 -4.16
C ALA A 101 -14.30 -7.68 -3.18
N GLN A 102 -15.39 -6.93 -3.22
CA GLN A 102 -16.61 -7.19 -2.46
C GLN A 102 -17.80 -7.29 -3.42
N ALA A 103 -18.61 -8.32 -3.27
CA ALA A 103 -19.78 -8.54 -4.12
C ALA A 103 -21.06 -8.48 -3.27
N GLY A 104 -21.76 -7.34 -3.32
CA GLY A 104 -23.05 -7.14 -2.67
C GLY A 104 -22.99 -7.14 -1.15
N THR A 105 -22.00 -6.46 -0.55
CA THR A 105 -21.96 -6.23 0.91
C THR A 105 -23.22 -5.49 1.32
N ALA A 106 -24.05 -6.14 2.17
CA ALA A 106 -25.33 -5.58 2.59
C ALA A 106 -25.14 -4.43 3.57
N GLY A 107 -25.80 -3.31 3.30
CA GLY A 107 -25.99 -2.19 4.21
C GLY A 107 -27.40 -2.16 4.79
N ASN A 108 -27.75 -1.08 5.48
CA ASN A 108 -29.09 -0.89 6.02
C ASN A 108 -30.09 -0.47 4.93
N TYR A 109 -29.61 0.26 3.93
CA TYR A 109 -30.47 0.87 2.90
C TYR A 109 -30.16 0.36 1.49
N GLY A 110 -29.08 -0.38 1.33
CA GLY A 110 -28.66 -0.90 0.04
C GLY A 110 -27.56 -1.93 0.13
N SER A 111 -26.89 -2.16 -0.99
CA SER A 111 -25.74 -3.05 -1.07
C SER A 111 -24.60 -2.39 -1.84
N PHE A 112 -23.38 -2.68 -1.42
CA PHE A 112 -22.15 -2.18 -2.00
C PHE A 112 -21.34 -3.28 -2.65
N SER A 113 -20.75 -2.98 -3.79
CA SER A 113 -19.77 -3.85 -4.46
C SER A 113 -18.57 -3.02 -4.90
N ILE A 114 -17.39 -3.62 -4.87
CA ILE A 114 -16.17 -3.05 -5.43
C ILE A 114 -15.36 -4.17 -6.08
N ASP A 115 -14.76 -3.89 -7.24
CA ASP A 115 -13.82 -4.81 -7.89
C ASP A 115 -12.36 -4.52 -7.50
N ALA A 116 -11.42 -5.36 -7.98
CA ALA A 116 -10.01 -5.23 -7.69
C ALA A 116 -9.40 -3.91 -8.22
N ASP A 117 -9.98 -3.34 -9.28
CA ASP A 117 -9.55 -2.09 -9.91
C ASP A 117 -10.14 -0.84 -9.23
N GLY A 118 -10.94 -1.02 -8.17
CA GLY A 118 -11.56 0.06 -7.41
C GLY A 118 -12.86 0.60 -8.00
N ASN A 119 -13.42 -0.02 -9.05
CA ASN A 119 -14.74 0.36 -9.54
C ASN A 119 -15.79 -0.14 -8.56
N TRP A 120 -16.56 0.78 -8.01
CA TRP A 120 -17.56 0.46 -7.02
C TRP A 120 -18.97 0.88 -7.44
N THR A 121 -19.95 0.16 -6.91
CA THR A 121 -21.36 0.46 -7.08
C THR A 121 -22.08 0.38 -5.73
N TYR A 122 -23.02 1.28 -5.50
CA TYR A 122 -24.01 1.21 -4.44
C TYR A 122 -25.39 1.11 -5.08
N THR A 123 -26.15 0.11 -4.69
CA THR A 123 -27.52 -0.12 -5.18
C THR A 123 -28.48 -0.06 -4.00
N ALA A 124 -29.37 0.93 -4.00
CA ALA A 124 -30.40 1.05 -2.99
C ALA A 124 -31.37 -0.15 -3.03
N SER A 125 -31.79 -0.63 -1.86
CA SER A 125 -32.69 -1.78 -1.75
C SER A 125 -34.15 -1.46 -2.14
N SER A 126 -34.51 -0.17 -2.07
CA SER A 126 -35.84 0.36 -2.47
C SER A 126 -35.73 1.85 -2.77
N ALA A 127 -36.82 2.53 -3.10
CA ALA A 127 -36.88 4.00 -3.19
C ALA A 127 -36.79 4.69 -1.82
N HIS A 128 -37.01 3.97 -0.73
CA HIS A 128 -36.99 4.49 0.64
C HIS A 128 -37.93 5.67 0.89
N ASN A 129 -39.15 5.60 0.35
CA ASN A 129 -40.18 6.62 0.50
C ASN A 129 -40.60 6.89 1.97
N GLU A 130 -40.12 6.06 2.90
CA GLU A 130 -40.25 6.24 4.34
C GLU A 130 -39.26 7.26 4.94
N PHE A 131 -38.27 7.72 4.16
CA PHE A 131 -37.30 8.68 4.65
C PHE A 131 -37.91 10.06 4.90
N VAL A 132 -37.61 10.63 6.04
CA VAL A 132 -38.19 11.90 6.49
C VAL A 132 -37.42 13.08 5.89
N ALA A 133 -38.13 14.00 5.27
CA ALA A 133 -37.55 15.18 4.66
C ALA A 133 -36.63 15.96 5.64
N GLY A 134 -35.42 16.27 5.21
CA GLY A 134 -34.41 16.96 5.99
C GLY A 134 -33.64 16.10 6.98
N GLN A 135 -33.91 14.79 7.06
CA GLN A 135 -33.10 13.84 7.81
C GLN A 135 -32.02 13.23 6.92
N HIS A 136 -30.87 12.91 7.52
CA HIS A 136 -29.76 12.23 6.84
C HIS A 136 -29.69 10.77 7.28
N TYR A 137 -29.61 9.90 6.32
CA TYR A 137 -29.46 8.45 6.48
C TYR A 137 -28.11 8.07 5.89
N THR A 138 -27.16 7.62 6.71
CA THR A 138 -25.76 7.39 6.31
C THR A 138 -25.41 5.91 6.36
N GLU A 139 -24.62 5.46 5.39
CA GLU A 139 -23.98 4.16 5.36
C GLU A 139 -22.49 4.33 5.09
N ASN A 140 -21.68 3.46 5.66
CA ASN A 140 -20.26 3.38 5.40
C ASN A 140 -19.89 1.93 5.04
N PHE A 141 -19.05 1.79 4.04
CA PHE A 141 -18.51 0.50 3.61
C PHE A 141 -17.00 0.58 3.67
N ASP A 142 -16.39 -0.30 4.46
CA ASP A 142 -14.94 -0.39 4.56
C ASP A 142 -14.40 -1.12 3.35
N VAL A 143 -13.32 -0.60 2.78
CA VAL A 143 -12.56 -1.21 1.69
C VAL A 143 -11.12 -1.35 2.13
N VAL A 144 -10.47 -2.42 1.73
CA VAL A 144 -9.09 -2.73 2.09
C VAL A 144 -8.28 -3.08 0.84
N SER A 145 -6.98 -2.83 0.92
CA SER A 145 -6.02 -3.33 -0.07
C SER A 145 -5.80 -4.84 0.09
N ALA A 146 -5.29 -5.48 -0.93
CA ALA A 146 -5.03 -6.93 -0.89
C ALA A 146 -3.75 -7.28 -0.11
N ASP A 147 -2.86 -6.31 0.06
CA ASP A 147 -1.64 -6.43 0.87
C ASP A 147 -1.88 -6.20 2.38
N GLY A 148 -3.08 -5.73 2.77
CA GLY A 148 -3.48 -5.40 4.15
C GLY A 148 -3.39 -3.93 4.43
#